data_c4978db464a1a3887c80785316f5fbb2
#
_entry.id   c4978db464a1a3887c80785316f5fbb2
#
_cell.length_a   1.000
_cell.length_b   1.000
_cell.length_c   1.000
_cell.angle_alpha   90.00
_cell.angle_beta   90.00
_cell.angle_gamma   90.00
#
_symmetry.space_group_name_H-M   'P 1'
#
loop_
_entity.id
_entity.type
_entity.pdbx_description
1 polymer ?
#
loop_
_entity_poly.entity_id
_entity_poly.type
_entity_poly.pdbx_seq_one_letter_code
_entity_poly.pdbx_strand_id
1 'polypeptide(L)'
;MQKKISFESLSGSEEFKDVLSGKKLHSHLFTIFYKSKSLADKKNSIQLSCIAAKKLGNAVKRNKMRRRLKMATKAAINEIEKKFKRKFKYLIFAKSKIYNENYQNVVNELITKLKLI
;
A
#
# COMPACT_ATOMS: atom_id res chain seq x y z
N MET A 1 -7.28 -9.48 23.37
CA MET A 1 -6.34 -8.37 23.15
C MET A 1 -5.92 -8.32 21.67
N GLN A 2 -6.26 -7.24 21.01
CA GLN A 2 -5.84 -7.05 19.64
C GLN A 2 -4.39 -6.58 19.61
N LYS A 3 -3.55 -7.31 18.91
CA LYS A 3 -2.18 -6.87 18.67
C LYS A 3 -2.22 -5.67 17.74
N LYS A 4 -1.64 -4.56 18.17
CA LYS A 4 -1.46 -3.40 17.28
C LYS A 4 -0.58 -3.81 16.11
N ILE A 5 -1.09 -3.58 14.90
CA ILE A 5 -0.30 -3.79 13.70
C ILE A 5 0.61 -2.58 13.53
N SER A 6 1.92 -2.80 13.47
CA SER A 6 2.90 -1.76 13.27
C SER A 6 3.19 -1.58 11.79
N PHE A 7 3.12 -0.34 11.30
CA PHE A 7 3.42 -0.01 9.90
C PHE A 7 4.67 0.84 9.85
N GLU A 8 5.55 0.53 8.90
CA GLU A 8 6.74 1.32 8.62
C GLU A 8 6.77 1.71 7.15
N SER A 9 7.18 2.96 6.87
CA SER A 9 7.37 3.41 5.51
C SER A 9 8.66 2.83 4.94
N LEU A 10 8.68 2.62 3.62
CA LEU A 10 9.91 2.29 2.91
C LEU A 10 10.84 3.50 2.97
N SER A 11 12.12 3.28 3.16
CA SER A 11 13.10 4.36 3.27
C SER A 11 14.09 4.32 2.11
N GLY A 12 14.36 5.52 1.54
CA GLY A 12 15.37 5.69 0.52
C GLY A 12 15.00 5.20 -0.87
N SER A 13 15.71 5.73 -1.86
CA SER A 13 15.46 5.43 -3.26
C SER A 13 15.81 3.99 -3.63
N GLU A 14 16.79 3.40 -2.96
CA GLU A 14 17.20 2.02 -3.25
C GLU A 14 16.11 1.03 -2.87
N GLU A 15 15.47 1.23 -1.72
CA GLU A 15 14.38 0.37 -1.26
C GLU A 15 13.17 0.48 -2.19
N PHE A 16 12.84 1.70 -2.64
CA PHE A 16 11.79 1.91 -3.63
C PHE A 16 12.09 1.18 -4.93
N LYS A 17 13.30 1.31 -5.44
CA LYS A 17 13.72 0.62 -6.68
C LYS A 17 13.64 -0.89 -6.54
N ASP A 18 14.01 -1.41 -5.38
CA ASP A 18 13.96 -2.84 -5.11
C ASP A 18 12.53 -3.36 -5.22
N VAL A 19 11.58 -2.69 -4.57
CA VAL A 19 10.16 -3.10 -4.61
C VAL A 19 9.59 -2.95 -6.01
N LEU A 20 9.96 -1.89 -6.74
CA LEU A 20 9.51 -1.67 -8.10
C LEU A 20 9.97 -2.77 -9.07
N SER A 21 11.07 -3.46 -8.75
CA SER A 21 11.57 -4.58 -9.54
C SER A 21 10.84 -5.90 -9.25
N GLY A 22 9.98 -5.90 -8.24
CA GLY A 22 9.21 -7.08 -7.86
C GLY A 22 7.96 -7.29 -8.67
N LYS A 23 7.00 -7.97 -8.06
CA LYS A 23 5.72 -8.25 -8.70
C LYS A 23 4.80 -7.05 -8.65
N LYS A 24 3.83 -7.02 -9.56
CA LYS A 24 2.95 -5.89 -9.77
C LYS A 24 1.51 -6.39 -9.94
N LEU A 25 0.58 -5.71 -9.28
CA LEU A 25 -0.84 -6.03 -9.35
C LEU A 25 -1.62 -4.75 -9.63
N HIS A 26 -2.38 -4.73 -10.71
CA HIS A 26 -3.15 -3.56 -11.14
C HIS A 26 -4.58 -3.56 -10.64
N SER A 27 -5.07 -2.36 -10.31
CA SER A 27 -6.47 -2.08 -10.06
C SER A 27 -6.84 -0.79 -10.80
N HIS A 28 -8.12 -0.52 -10.99
CA HIS A 28 -8.57 0.75 -11.56
C HIS A 28 -8.35 1.94 -10.62
N LEU A 29 -8.09 1.69 -9.33
CA LEU A 29 -7.89 2.73 -8.32
C LEU A 29 -6.43 2.91 -7.89
N PHE A 30 -5.60 1.88 -8.09
CA PHE A 30 -4.22 1.89 -7.64
C PHE A 30 -3.40 0.79 -8.33
N THR A 31 -2.09 0.84 -8.11
CA THR A 31 -1.18 -0.25 -8.52
C THR A 31 -0.36 -0.67 -7.31
N ILE A 32 -0.31 -1.96 -7.02
CA ILE A 32 0.48 -2.51 -5.90
C ILE A 32 1.74 -3.15 -6.45
N PHE A 33 2.91 -2.70 -5.97
CA PHE A 33 4.17 -3.40 -6.17
C PHE A 33 4.54 -4.10 -4.88
N TYR A 34 5.03 -5.33 -4.99
CA TYR A 34 5.44 -6.06 -3.80
C TYR A 34 6.63 -6.95 -4.09
N LYS A 35 7.48 -7.12 -3.09
CA LYS A 35 8.68 -7.94 -3.18
C LYS A 35 9.00 -8.51 -1.80
N SER A 36 9.55 -9.73 -1.77
CA SER A 36 9.91 -10.38 -0.53
C SER A 36 10.95 -9.57 0.23
N LYS A 37 10.80 -9.51 1.56
CA LYS A 37 11.81 -8.92 2.43
C LYS A 37 13.09 -9.75 2.37
N SER A 38 14.24 -9.08 2.51
CA SER A 38 15.50 -9.78 2.62
C SER A 38 15.60 -10.50 3.97
N LEU A 39 16.48 -11.51 4.06
CA LEU A 39 16.71 -12.23 5.31
C LEU A 39 17.21 -11.31 6.44
N ALA A 40 17.79 -10.17 6.08
CA ALA A 40 18.27 -9.18 7.04
C ALA A 40 17.11 -8.35 7.63
N ASP A 41 15.96 -8.29 6.96
CA ASP A 41 14.80 -7.53 7.39
C ASP A 41 13.87 -8.39 8.27
N LYS A 42 14.28 -8.61 9.51
CA LYS A 42 13.49 -9.44 10.45
C LYS A 42 12.46 -8.63 11.24
N LYS A 43 12.09 -7.46 10.73
CA LYS A 43 11.11 -6.63 11.42
C LYS A 43 9.71 -7.20 11.30
N ASN A 44 8.98 -7.25 12.41
CA ASN A 44 7.60 -7.71 12.46
C ASN A 44 6.61 -6.68 11.91
N SER A 45 7.10 -5.47 11.63
CA SER A 45 6.25 -4.41 11.08
C SER A 45 5.93 -4.65 9.61
N ILE A 46 4.78 -4.15 9.19
CA ILE A 46 4.38 -4.17 7.79
C ILE A 46 5.07 -3.00 7.09
N GLN A 47 5.91 -3.31 6.11
CA GLN A 47 6.59 -2.27 5.33
C GLN A 47 5.73 -1.87 4.15
N LEU A 48 5.25 -0.63 4.18
CA LEU A 48 4.25 -0.13 3.25
C LEU A 48 4.44 1.35 3.00
N SER A 49 4.45 1.76 1.73
CA SER A 49 4.39 3.18 1.37
C SER A 49 3.31 3.40 0.33
N CYS A 50 2.60 4.53 0.46
CA CYS A 50 1.60 4.96 -0.49
C CYS A 50 2.07 6.23 -1.18
N ILE A 51 1.95 6.28 -2.50
CA ILE A 51 2.47 7.37 -3.32
C ILE A 51 1.38 7.92 -4.24
N ALA A 52 1.36 9.24 -4.39
CA ALA A 52 0.57 9.94 -5.40
C ALA A 52 1.54 10.73 -6.28
N ALA A 53 1.63 10.35 -7.57
CA ALA A 53 2.57 10.96 -8.50
C ALA A 53 2.25 12.42 -8.80
N LYS A 54 3.28 13.21 -9.14
CA LYS A 54 3.14 14.64 -9.43
C LYS A 54 2.11 14.94 -10.52
N LYS A 55 1.99 14.08 -11.52
CA LYS A 55 1.03 14.25 -12.62
C LYS A 55 -0.43 14.21 -12.19
N LEU A 56 -0.72 13.75 -10.96
CA LEU A 56 -2.10 13.60 -10.47
C LEU A 56 -2.68 14.90 -9.94
N GLY A 57 -1.89 15.96 -9.81
CA GLY A 57 -2.37 17.26 -9.37
C GLY A 57 -1.38 18.00 -8.49
N ASN A 58 -1.86 19.07 -7.84
CA ASN A 58 -1.05 19.88 -6.94
C ASN A 58 -0.78 19.13 -5.62
N ALA A 59 0.06 19.70 -4.76
CA ALA A 59 0.47 19.08 -3.50
C ALA A 59 -0.72 18.77 -2.58
N VAL A 60 -1.69 19.67 -2.50
CA VAL A 60 -2.87 19.48 -1.64
C VAL A 60 -3.69 18.27 -2.11
N LYS A 61 -3.95 18.19 -3.41
CA LYS A 61 -4.70 17.08 -4.00
C LYS A 61 -3.96 15.75 -3.81
N ARG A 62 -2.65 15.73 -4.09
CA ARG A 62 -1.83 14.53 -3.92
C ARG A 62 -1.76 14.06 -2.47
N ASN A 63 -1.64 14.98 -1.53
CA ASN A 63 -1.64 14.63 -0.10
C ASN A 63 -2.95 13.99 0.32
N LYS A 64 -4.08 14.53 -0.17
CA LYS A 64 -5.40 13.97 0.13
C LYS A 64 -5.51 12.53 -0.42
N MET A 65 -5.08 12.31 -1.66
CA MET A 65 -5.11 10.99 -2.29
C MET A 65 -4.24 9.99 -1.53
N ARG A 66 -3.02 10.39 -1.18
CA ARG A 66 -2.07 9.55 -0.46
C ARG A 66 -2.59 9.16 0.92
N ARG A 67 -3.10 10.14 1.67
CA ARG A 67 -3.66 9.90 3.00
C ARG A 67 -4.86 8.96 2.93
N ARG A 68 -5.74 9.20 1.97
CA ARG A 68 -6.92 8.38 1.76
C ARG A 68 -6.54 6.94 1.43
N LEU A 69 -5.59 6.76 0.54
CA LEU A 69 -5.08 5.43 0.18
C LEU A 69 -4.43 4.74 1.38
N LYS A 70 -3.62 5.47 2.13
CA LYS A 70 -2.94 4.92 3.31
C LYS A 70 -3.94 4.45 4.37
N MET A 71 -4.95 5.26 4.67
CA MET A 71 -5.98 4.91 5.64
C MET A 71 -6.79 3.70 5.18
N ALA A 72 -7.17 3.68 3.91
CA ALA A 72 -7.92 2.56 3.34
C ALA A 72 -7.10 1.27 3.36
N THR A 73 -5.80 1.37 3.07
CA THR A 73 -4.90 0.22 3.08
C THR A 73 -4.77 -0.36 4.49
N LYS A 74 -4.61 0.49 5.50
CA LYS A 74 -4.55 0.03 6.89
C LYS A 74 -5.84 -0.65 7.31
N ALA A 75 -6.99 -0.09 6.93
CA ALA A 75 -8.29 -0.69 7.22
C ALA A 75 -8.44 -2.05 6.54
N ALA A 76 -8.02 -2.15 5.28
CA ALA A 76 -8.09 -3.40 4.53
C ALA A 76 -7.20 -4.48 5.16
N ILE A 77 -5.97 -4.12 5.54
CA ILE A 77 -5.05 -5.04 6.18
C ILE A 77 -5.58 -5.54 7.52
N ASN A 78 -6.18 -4.66 8.31
CA ASN A 78 -6.80 -5.06 9.58
C ASN A 78 -7.92 -6.09 9.35
N GLU A 79 -8.71 -5.90 8.30
CA GLU A 79 -9.82 -6.79 7.97
C GLU A 79 -9.33 -8.19 7.58
N ILE A 80 -8.21 -8.29 6.89
CA ILE A 80 -7.67 -9.56 6.40
C ILE A 80 -6.41 -10.00 7.16
N GLU A 81 -6.23 -9.51 8.38
CA GLU A 81 -5.00 -9.67 9.17
C GLU A 81 -4.39 -11.07 9.09
N LYS A 82 -5.20 -12.11 9.24
CA LYS A 82 -4.72 -13.50 9.23
C LYS A 82 -4.24 -13.96 7.85
N LYS A 83 -4.77 -13.36 6.79
CA LYS A 83 -4.43 -13.73 5.41
C LYS A 83 -3.41 -12.81 4.77
N PHE A 84 -3.12 -11.67 5.41
CA PHE A 84 -2.18 -10.70 4.89
C PHE A 84 -0.74 -11.21 5.05
N LYS A 85 0.02 -11.13 3.96
CA LYS A 85 1.40 -11.63 3.95
C LYS A 85 2.39 -10.55 4.35
N ARG A 86 2.91 -10.65 5.55
CA ARG A 86 3.88 -9.69 6.11
C ARG A 86 5.30 -9.87 5.59
N LYS A 87 5.55 -10.97 4.88
CA LYS A 87 6.88 -11.27 4.33
C LYS A 87 7.26 -10.39 3.14
N PHE A 88 6.32 -9.62 2.60
CA PHE A 88 6.57 -8.73 1.47
C PHE A 88 6.70 -7.28 1.92
N LYS A 89 7.46 -6.52 1.13
CA LYS A 89 7.43 -5.05 1.16
C LYS A 89 6.44 -4.58 0.11
N TYR A 90 5.63 -3.57 0.44
CA TYR A 90 4.56 -3.08 -0.44
C TYR A 90 4.76 -1.63 -0.80
N LEU A 91 4.48 -1.31 -2.05
CA LEU A 91 4.50 0.06 -2.55
C LEU A 91 3.24 0.26 -3.39
N ILE A 92 2.36 1.15 -2.97
CA ILE A 92 1.07 1.35 -3.62
C ILE A 92 0.99 2.74 -4.21
N PHE A 93 0.75 2.80 -5.54
CA PHE A 93 0.59 4.05 -6.27
C PHE A 93 -0.89 4.34 -6.49
N ALA A 94 -1.33 5.54 -6.07
CA ALA A 94 -2.69 5.99 -6.32
C ALA A 94 -2.89 6.30 -7.81
N LYS A 95 -4.07 5.98 -8.33
CA LYS A 95 -4.52 6.43 -9.65
C LYS A 95 -5.52 7.57 -9.47
N SER A 96 -5.71 8.38 -10.51
CA SER A 96 -6.55 9.58 -10.43
C SER A 96 -7.97 9.31 -9.93
N LYS A 97 -8.53 8.17 -10.27
CA LYS A 97 -9.89 7.80 -9.87
C LYS A 97 -10.10 7.69 -8.36
N ILE A 98 -9.01 7.49 -7.60
CA ILE A 98 -9.13 7.35 -6.15
C ILE A 98 -9.60 8.63 -5.47
N TYR A 99 -9.38 9.77 -6.13
CA TYR A 99 -9.71 11.08 -5.55
C TYR A 99 -11.20 11.25 -5.26
N ASN A 100 -12.04 10.78 -6.17
CA ASN A 100 -13.50 10.91 -6.03
C ASN A 100 -14.22 9.61 -5.69
N GLU A 101 -13.48 8.52 -5.51
CA GLU A 101 -14.09 7.24 -5.22
C GLU A 101 -14.61 7.16 -3.79
N ASN A 102 -15.69 6.41 -3.59
CA ASN A 102 -16.21 6.13 -2.26
C ASN A 102 -15.14 5.40 -1.44
N TYR A 103 -14.93 5.86 -0.20
CA TYR A 103 -13.90 5.29 0.67
C TYR A 103 -14.05 3.79 0.87
N GLN A 104 -15.30 3.32 1.11
CA GLN A 104 -15.54 1.89 1.33
C GLN A 104 -15.21 1.07 0.07
N ASN A 105 -15.43 1.63 -1.11
CA ASN A 105 -15.04 0.96 -2.36
C ASN A 105 -13.54 0.82 -2.49
N VAL A 106 -12.78 1.82 -2.05
CA VAL A 106 -11.32 1.75 -2.03
C VAL A 106 -10.86 0.64 -1.09
N VAL A 107 -11.43 0.56 0.11
CA VAL A 107 -11.12 -0.49 1.08
C VAL A 107 -11.43 -1.87 0.50
N ASN A 108 -12.61 -2.04 -0.08
CA ASN A 108 -13.03 -3.32 -0.66
C ASN A 108 -12.13 -3.77 -1.79
N GLU A 109 -11.72 -2.84 -2.66
CA GLU A 109 -10.81 -3.14 -3.76
C GLU A 109 -9.44 -3.56 -3.24
N LEU A 110 -8.95 -2.89 -2.19
CA LEU A 110 -7.69 -3.26 -1.55
C LEU A 110 -7.75 -4.66 -0.94
N ILE A 111 -8.85 -4.98 -0.26
CA ILE A 111 -9.06 -6.32 0.30
C ILE A 111 -9.00 -7.38 -0.80
N THR A 112 -9.73 -7.15 -1.89
CA THR A 112 -9.76 -8.08 -3.02
C THR A 112 -8.38 -8.31 -3.61
N LYS A 113 -7.62 -7.23 -3.86
CA LYS A 113 -6.30 -7.32 -4.49
C LYS A 113 -5.25 -7.89 -3.54
N LEU A 114 -5.26 -7.49 -2.27
CA LEU A 114 -4.30 -8.00 -1.30
C LEU A 114 -4.46 -9.50 -1.06
N LYS A 115 -5.67 -10.02 -1.14
CA LYS A 115 -5.91 -11.46 -1.02
C LYS A 115 -5.33 -12.27 -2.18
N LEU A 116 -5.09 -11.63 -3.32
CA LEU A 116 -4.48 -12.29 -4.49
C LEU A 116 -2.97 -12.45 -4.37
N ILE A 117 -2.36 -11.78 -3.41
CA ILE A 117 -0.90 -11.81 -3.22
C ILE A 117 -0.44 -13.06 -2.41
#